data_a2147af3cdd4049376d4b7906a92ede9
#
_entry.id   a2147af3cdd4049376d4b7906a92ede9
#
_cell.length_a   1.000
_cell.length_b   1.000
_cell.length_c   1.000
_cell.angle_alpha   90.00
_cell.angle_beta   90.00
_cell.angle_gamma   90.00
#
_symmetry.space_group_name_H-M   'P 1'
#
loop_
_entity.id
_entity.type
_entity.pdbx_description
1 polymer ?
#
loop_
_entity_poly.entity_id
_entity_poly.type
_entity_poly.pdbx_seq_one_letter_code
_entity_poly.pdbx_strand_id
1 'polypeptide(L)'
;SREDLSLGKESTLKKILNVVWVPGSKLRGTQIASKELDNSLSTSSKVMSISTIWDFVCTLPIFTYILSPIAKGAAGPAGLIFGFIILWASNITGENSTNRTLNNTSKAKASLIAFLILSLAKTAVSGVGIDMIISKNRIVEEFATEKILEKSDEEKEAIKLALYDEVDDPSVSNEVRDAKQRC
;
A
#
# COMPACT_ATOMS: atom_id res chain seq x y z
N SER A 1 24.97 -21.43 21.10
CA SER A 1 26.21 -20.74 20.98
C SER A 1 26.05 -19.51 20.09
N ARG A 2 26.90 -18.46 20.23
CA ARG A 2 26.72 -17.17 19.49
C ARG A 2 26.96 -17.29 17.99
N GLU A 3 27.72 -18.25 17.53
CA GLU A 3 27.99 -18.50 16.10
C GLU A 3 26.78 -19.06 15.37
N ASP A 4 25.98 -19.92 15.99
CA ASP A 4 24.79 -20.49 15.37
C ASP A 4 23.67 -19.43 15.15
N LEU A 5 23.62 -18.42 16.01
CA LEU A 5 22.69 -17.30 15.85
C LEU A 5 23.07 -16.35 14.70
N SER A 6 24.37 -16.20 14.43
CA SER A 6 24.86 -15.36 13.32
C SER A 6 24.65 -16.01 11.96
N LEU A 7 24.88 -17.32 11.85
CA LEU A 7 24.63 -18.10 10.63
C LEU A 7 23.15 -18.14 10.25
N GLY A 8 22.27 -18.30 11.24
CA GLY A 8 20.82 -18.26 11.03
C GLY A 8 20.32 -16.89 10.54
N LYS A 9 20.88 -15.81 11.08
CA LYS A 9 20.52 -14.45 10.73
C LYS A 9 20.96 -14.04 9.31
N GLU A 10 22.18 -14.42 8.91
CA GLU A 10 22.66 -14.21 7.53
C GLU A 10 21.82 -14.97 6.50
N SER A 11 21.46 -16.22 6.78
CA SER A 11 20.61 -17.02 5.89
C SER A 11 19.24 -16.39 5.69
N THR A 12 18.62 -15.83 6.73
CA THR A 12 17.30 -15.19 6.65
C THR A 12 17.35 -13.86 5.91
N LEU A 13 18.35 -13.02 6.18
CA LEU A 13 18.56 -11.77 5.47
C LEU A 13 18.81 -12.00 3.96
N LYS A 14 19.64 -12.99 3.61
CA LYS A 14 19.86 -13.36 2.20
C LYS A 14 18.58 -13.84 1.53
N LYS A 15 17.72 -14.56 2.22
CA LYS A 15 16.42 -15.01 1.71
C LYS A 15 15.51 -13.81 1.43
N ILE A 16 15.40 -12.87 2.37
CA ILE A 16 14.61 -11.65 2.20
C ILE A 16 15.18 -10.80 1.05
N LEU A 17 16.51 -10.63 1.01
CA LEU A 17 17.15 -9.86 -0.07
C LEU A 17 16.88 -10.49 -1.45
N ASN A 18 16.91 -11.82 -1.56
CA ASN A 18 16.61 -12.54 -2.79
C ASN A 18 15.13 -12.51 -3.19
N VAL A 19 14.23 -12.14 -2.28
CA VAL A 19 12.81 -11.89 -2.58
C VAL A 19 12.63 -10.50 -3.17
N VAL A 20 13.33 -9.51 -2.61
CA VAL A 20 13.28 -8.11 -3.09
C VAL A 20 14.08 -7.95 -4.37
N TRP A 21 15.25 -8.57 -4.44
CA TRP A 21 16.14 -8.52 -5.59
C TRP A 21 16.34 -9.92 -6.17
N VAL A 22 15.60 -10.22 -7.24
CA VAL A 22 15.68 -11.54 -7.89
C VAL A 22 16.97 -11.64 -8.70
N PRO A 23 17.88 -12.57 -8.38
CA PRO A 23 19.09 -12.73 -9.17
C PRO A 23 18.77 -13.38 -10.54
N GLY A 24 19.48 -12.96 -11.60
CA GLY A 24 19.29 -13.45 -12.97
C GLY A 24 19.44 -14.98 -13.10
N SER A 25 20.28 -15.60 -12.25
CA SER A 25 20.42 -17.05 -12.18
C SER A 25 19.12 -17.77 -11.79
N LYS A 26 18.25 -17.15 -11.01
CA LYS A 26 16.93 -17.71 -10.68
C LYS A 26 15.97 -17.67 -11.85
N LEU A 27 16.01 -16.63 -12.67
CA LEU A 27 15.21 -16.53 -13.90
C LEU A 27 15.62 -17.59 -14.93
N ARG A 28 16.91 -17.92 -14.97
CA ARG A 28 17.43 -18.98 -15.86
C ARG A 28 16.99 -20.37 -15.41
N GLY A 29 16.88 -20.61 -14.12
CA GLY A 29 16.65 -21.94 -13.55
C GLY A 29 17.79 -22.91 -13.88
N THR A 30 17.45 -24.13 -14.32
CA THR A 30 18.40 -25.19 -14.68
C THR A 30 18.80 -25.22 -16.15
N GLN A 31 18.35 -24.24 -16.95
CA GLN A 31 18.64 -24.22 -18.39
C GLN A 31 20.09 -23.80 -18.65
N ILE A 32 20.72 -24.47 -19.63
CA ILE A 32 22.01 -24.04 -20.17
C ILE A 32 21.75 -22.86 -21.08
N ALA A 33 22.28 -21.69 -20.71
CA ALA A 33 22.09 -20.46 -21.47
C ALA A 33 23.36 -20.08 -22.20
N SER A 34 23.21 -19.49 -23.39
CA SER A 34 24.31 -18.78 -24.03
C SER A 34 24.69 -17.54 -23.22
N LYS A 35 25.91 -17.01 -23.41
CA LYS A 35 26.39 -15.81 -22.73
C LYS A 35 25.49 -14.60 -22.99
N GLU A 36 24.92 -14.51 -24.19
CA GLU A 36 23.99 -13.44 -24.57
C GLU A 36 22.66 -13.55 -23.80
N LEU A 37 22.12 -14.78 -23.69
CA LEU A 37 20.90 -15.04 -22.93
C LEU A 37 21.10 -14.75 -21.43
N ASP A 38 22.25 -15.11 -20.86
CA ASP A 38 22.61 -14.83 -19.47
C ASP A 38 22.65 -13.30 -19.21
N ASN A 39 23.22 -12.52 -20.12
CA ASN A 39 23.25 -11.08 -20.03
C ASN A 39 21.84 -10.48 -20.13
N SER A 40 21.01 -10.98 -21.05
CA SER A 40 19.63 -10.55 -21.20
C SER A 40 18.79 -10.86 -19.94
N LEU A 41 18.92 -12.07 -19.39
CA LEU A 41 18.24 -12.47 -18.16
C LEU A 41 18.71 -11.64 -16.95
N SER A 42 20.01 -11.32 -16.87
CA SER A 42 20.54 -10.46 -15.81
C SER A 42 19.96 -9.04 -15.90
N THR A 43 19.85 -8.50 -17.11
CA THR A 43 19.26 -7.18 -17.33
C THR A 43 17.77 -7.17 -17.00
N SER A 44 17.02 -8.18 -17.48
CA SER A 44 15.60 -8.35 -17.20
C SER A 44 15.34 -8.48 -15.70
N SER A 45 16.18 -9.23 -14.98
CA SER A 45 16.12 -9.38 -13.54
C SER A 45 16.28 -8.04 -12.80
N LYS A 46 17.23 -7.21 -13.22
CA LYS A 46 17.45 -5.89 -12.62
C LYS A 46 16.24 -4.98 -12.87
N VAL A 47 15.75 -4.93 -14.11
CA VAL A 47 14.57 -4.12 -14.46
C VAL A 47 13.35 -4.56 -13.67
N MET A 48 13.11 -5.87 -13.57
CA MET A 48 12.00 -6.43 -12.80
C MET A 48 12.10 -6.05 -11.32
N SER A 49 13.28 -6.17 -10.72
CA SER A 49 13.51 -5.86 -9.31
C SER A 49 13.33 -4.38 -9.02
N ILE A 50 13.87 -3.49 -9.86
CA ILE A 50 13.72 -2.04 -9.73
C ILE A 50 12.25 -1.64 -9.88
N SER A 51 11.56 -2.16 -10.91
CA SER A 51 10.14 -1.89 -11.12
C SER A 51 9.29 -2.32 -9.93
N THR A 52 9.57 -3.50 -9.37
CA THR A 52 8.80 -4.02 -8.23
C THR A 52 9.04 -3.21 -6.95
N ILE A 53 10.27 -2.72 -6.73
CA ILE A 53 10.57 -1.81 -5.61
C ILE A 53 9.86 -0.47 -5.81
N TRP A 54 9.87 0.07 -7.03
CA TRP A 54 9.17 1.30 -7.36
C TRP A 54 7.67 1.18 -7.13
N ASP A 55 7.06 0.11 -7.64
CA ASP A 55 5.64 -0.18 -7.42
C ASP A 55 5.31 -0.30 -5.92
N PHE A 56 6.19 -0.94 -5.14
CA PHE A 56 6.02 -1.02 -3.69
C PHE A 56 5.96 0.36 -3.04
N VAL A 57 6.90 1.25 -3.38
CA VAL A 57 6.92 2.63 -2.84
C VAL A 57 5.66 3.39 -3.24
N CYS A 58 5.23 3.27 -4.49
CA CYS A 58 4.04 3.97 -4.99
C CYS A 58 2.73 3.43 -4.41
N THR A 59 2.67 2.15 -4.02
CA THR A 59 1.45 1.55 -3.45
C THR A 59 1.28 1.82 -1.95
N LEU A 60 2.35 2.18 -1.24
CA LEU A 60 2.30 2.44 0.20
C LEU A 60 1.27 3.49 0.63
N PRO A 61 1.17 4.67 0.00
CA PRO A 61 0.19 5.68 0.38
C PRO A 61 -1.24 5.17 0.26
N ILE A 62 -1.54 4.41 -0.82
CA ILE A 62 -2.87 3.86 -1.07
C ILE A 62 -3.26 2.84 -0.02
N PHE A 63 -2.36 1.88 0.28
CA PHE A 63 -2.65 0.89 1.32
C PHE A 63 -2.80 1.53 2.70
N THR A 64 -1.97 2.51 3.02
CA THR A 64 -2.10 3.26 4.27
C THR A 64 -3.45 3.98 4.32
N TYR A 65 -3.89 4.58 3.22
CA TYR A 65 -5.16 5.26 3.12
C TYR A 65 -6.35 4.29 3.27
N ILE A 66 -6.38 3.20 2.51
CA ILE A 66 -7.47 2.21 2.55
C ILE A 66 -7.58 1.54 3.93
N LEU A 67 -6.45 1.31 4.59
CA LEU A 67 -6.42 0.67 5.92
C LEU A 67 -6.65 1.65 7.07
N SER A 68 -6.56 2.95 6.83
CA SER A 68 -6.73 3.98 7.85
C SER A 68 -8.05 3.87 8.64
N PRO A 69 -9.22 3.65 8.01
CA PRO A 69 -10.49 3.52 8.74
C PRO A 69 -10.55 2.27 9.63
N ILE A 70 -9.84 1.20 9.23
CA ILE A 70 -9.89 -0.11 9.90
C ILE A 70 -8.79 -0.22 10.96
N ALA A 71 -7.56 0.11 10.59
CA ALA A 71 -6.38 -0.11 11.40
C ALA A 71 -5.93 1.13 12.21
N LYS A 72 -6.58 2.29 12.01
CA LYS A 72 -6.26 3.56 12.69
C LYS A 72 -4.74 3.81 12.73
N GLY A 73 -4.14 3.90 13.92
CA GLY A 73 -2.70 4.13 14.10
C GLY A 73 -1.77 3.03 13.56
N ALA A 74 -2.28 1.84 13.25
CA ALA A 74 -1.51 0.74 12.64
C ALA A 74 -1.59 0.69 11.11
N ALA A 75 -2.27 1.64 10.46
CA ALA A 75 -2.46 1.65 9.00
C ALA A 75 -1.13 1.68 8.23
N GLY A 76 -0.13 2.45 8.69
CA GLY A 76 1.19 2.49 8.09
C GLY A 76 1.91 1.14 8.11
N PRO A 77 2.13 0.52 9.28
CA PRO A 77 2.69 -0.82 9.38
C PRO A 77 1.90 -1.88 8.60
N ALA A 78 0.57 -1.85 8.63
CA ALA A 78 -0.26 -2.75 7.86
C ALA A 78 -0.08 -2.54 6.34
N GLY A 79 -0.03 -1.31 5.86
CA GLY A 79 0.27 -0.97 4.48
C GLY A 79 1.61 -1.50 4.00
N LEU A 80 2.66 -1.41 4.85
CA LEU A 80 3.97 -1.99 4.58
C LEU A 80 3.90 -3.51 4.41
N ILE A 81 3.18 -4.22 5.28
CA ILE A 81 3.04 -5.68 5.22
C ILE A 81 2.31 -6.07 3.92
N PHE A 82 1.19 -5.45 3.60
CA PHE A 82 0.44 -5.73 2.37
C PHE A 82 1.26 -5.43 1.11
N GLY A 83 1.94 -4.28 1.08
CA GLY A 83 2.84 -3.94 -0.02
C GLY A 83 3.96 -4.97 -0.21
N PHE A 84 4.55 -5.46 0.89
CA PHE A 84 5.58 -6.50 0.85
C PHE A 84 5.04 -7.85 0.35
N ILE A 85 3.83 -8.23 0.74
CA ILE A 85 3.18 -9.46 0.25
C ILE A 85 2.97 -9.39 -1.26
N ILE A 86 2.52 -8.25 -1.80
CA ILE A 86 2.33 -8.06 -3.24
C ILE A 86 3.66 -8.07 -3.98
N LEU A 87 4.70 -7.43 -3.44
CA LEU A 87 6.05 -7.46 -3.98
C LEU A 87 6.56 -8.91 -4.06
N TRP A 88 6.43 -9.64 -2.98
CA TRP A 88 6.85 -11.04 -2.88
C TRP A 88 6.10 -11.92 -3.88
N ALA A 89 4.77 -11.83 -3.94
CA ALA A 89 3.94 -12.58 -4.88
C ALA A 89 4.30 -12.28 -6.34
N SER A 90 4.55 -10.99 -6.66
CA SER A 90 4.96 -10.57 -7.99
C SER A 90 6.32 -11.15 -8.41
N ASN A 91 7.30 -11.12 -7.52
CA ASN A 91 8.63 -11.64 -7.81
C ASN A 91 8.62 -13.17 -7.95
N ILE A 92 7.89 -13.89 -7.10
CA ILE A 92 7.75 -15.35 -7.21
C ILE A 92 7.02 -15.76 -8.49
N THR A 93 5.93 -15.09 -8.83
CA THR A 93 5.20 -15.42 -10.07
C THR A 93 6.03 -15.09 -11.31
N GLY A 94 6.79 -14.01 -11.30
CA GLY A 94 7.75 -13.68 -12.36
C GLY A 94 8.86 -14.73 -12.47
N GLU A 95 9.49 -15.12 -11.37
CA GLU A 95 10.50 -16.18 -11.32
C GLU A 95 9.95 -17.52 -11.86
N ASN A 96 8.79 -17.95 -11.38
CA ASN A 96 8.17 -19.20 -11.79
C ASN A 96 7.71 -19.19 -13.25
N SER A 97 7.37 -18.03 -13.80
CA SER A 97 6.96 -17.91 -15.22
C SER A 97 8.12 -18.14 -16.18
N THR A 98 9.34 -17.79 -15.78
CA THR A 98 10.57 -17.95 -16.58
C THR A 98 11.29 -19.26 -16.28
N ASN A 99 11.15 -19.79 -15.08
CA ASN A 99 11.81 -21.02 -14.65
C ASN A 99 11.08 -22.25 -15.19
N ARG A 100 11.34 -22.57 -16.45
CA ARG A 100 10.82 -23.79 -17.10
C ARG A 100 11.64 -24.99 -16.66
N THR A 101 11.24 -25.67 -15.60
CA THR A 101 11.65 -27.05 -15.41
C THR A 101 10.96 -27.92 -16.46
N LEU A 102 11.71 -28.82 -17.08
CA LEU A 102 11.33 -29.65 -18.24
C LEU A 102 9.96 -30.35 -18.14
N ASN A 103 9.37 -30.48 -16.96
CA ASN A 103 8.13 -31.22 -16.71
C ASN A 103 6.94 -30.38 -16.26
N ASN A 104 7.01 -29.01 -16.22
CA ASN A 104 5.93 -28.23 -15.61
C ASN A 104 5.53 -26.98 -16.40
N THR A 105 5.32 -27.13 -17.71
CA THR A 105 4.83 -26.05 -18.59
C THR A 105 3.49 -25.46 -18.14
N SER A 106 2.62 -26.26 -17.50
CA SER A 106 1.34 -25.80 -16.96
C SER A 106 1.51 -24.83 -15.81
N LYS A 107 2.40 -25.10 -14.86
CA LYS A 107 2.72 -24.20 -13.76
C LYS A 107 3.36 -22.89 -14.25
N ALA A 108 4.28 -22.98 -15.22
CA ALA A 108 4.90 -21.79 -15.80
C ALA A 108 3.87 -20.89 -16.50
N LYS A 109 2.92 -21.48 -17.23
CA LYS A 109 1.82 -20.73 -17.86
C LYS A 109 0.91 -20.07 -16.83
N ALA A 110 0.49 -20.81 -15.78
CA ALA A 110 -0.32 -20.27 -14.71
C ALA A 110 0.40 -19.12 -13.97
N SER A 111 1.69 -19.28 -13.70
CA SER A 111 2.51 -18.24 -13.07
C SER A 111 2.67 -17.02 -13.98
N LEU A 112 2.78 -17.20 -15.30
CA LEU A 112 2.82 -16.09 -16.25
C LEU A 112 1.52 -15.30 -16.24
N ILE A 113 0.38 -15.99 -16.26
CA ILE A 113 -0.94 -15.35 -16.20
C ILE A 113 -1.08 -14.58 -14.87
N ALA A 114 -0.73 -15.21 -13.75
CA ALA A 114 -0.76 -14.56 -12.44
C ALA A 114 0.16 -13.33 -12.39
N PHE A 115 1.36 -13.42 -12.95
CA PHE A 115 2.29 -12.30 -13.04
C PHE A 115 1.75 -11.15 -13.87
N LEU A 116 1.10 -11.43 -15.01
CA LEU A 116 0.48 -10.41 -15.85
C LEU A 116 -0.67 -9.71 -15.14
N ILE A 117 -1.55 -10.47 -14.48
CA ILE A 117 -2.65 -9.91 -13.69
C ILE A 117 -2.12 -9.03 -12.56
N LEU A 118 -1.14 -9.51 -11.79
CA LEU A 118 -0.51 -8.74 -10.72
C LEU A 118 0.18 -7.49 -11.25
N SER A 119 0.84 -7.58 -12.42
CA SER A 119 1.52 -6.42 -13.03
C SER A 119 0.52 -5.36 -13.47
N LEU A 120 -0.60 -5.75 -14.08
CA LEU A 120 -1.67 -4.81 -14.46
C LEU A 120 -2.29 -4.16 -13.23
N ALA A 121 -2.62 -4.94 -12.20
CA ALA A 121 -3.16 -4.42 -10.95
C ALA A 121 -2.19 -3.44 -10.28
N LYS A 122 -0.91 -3.79 -10.19
CA LYS A 122 0.13 -2.91 -9.63
C LYS A 122 0.27 -1.61 -10.43
N THR A 123 0.26 -1.68 -11.75
CA THR A 123 0.38 -0.48 -12.60
C THR A 123 -0.78 0.47 -12.36
N ALA A 124 -2.00 -0.05 -12.27
CA ALA A 124 -3.18 0.76 -11.98
C ALA A 124 -3.08 1.41 -10.58
N VAL A 125 -2.72 0.63 -9.57
CA VAL A 125 -2.57 1.13 -8.18
C VAL A 125 -1.39 2.10 -8.08
N SER A 126 -0.24 1.80 -8.70
CA SER A 126 0.93 2.69 -8.69
C SER A 126 0.64 4.04 -9.34
N GLY A 127 -0.15 4.06 -10.41
CA GLY A 127 -0.57 5.31 -11.06
C GLY A 127 -1.32 6.24 -10.10
N VAL A 128 -2.30 5.70 -9.36
CA VAL A 128 -3.02 6.44 -8.32
C VAL A 128 -2.08 6.83 -7.18
N GLY A 129 -1.16 5.94 -6.77
CA GLY A 129 -0.20 6.22 -5.71
C GLY A 129 0.78 7.34 -6.04
N ILE A 130 1.24 7.41 -7.28
CA ILE A 130 2.08 8.53 -7.75
C ILE A 130 1.29 9.83 -7.67
N ASP A 131 0.04 9.82 -8.12
CA ASP A 131 -0.82 11.01 -8.04
C ASP A 131 -1.01 11.44 -6.58
N MET A 132 -1.24 10.52 -5.66
CA MET A 132 -1.31 10.80 -4.22
C MET A 132 -0.01 11.40 -3.66
N ILE A 133 1.16 10.95 -4.12
CA ILE A 133 2.46 11.47 -3.67
C ILE A 133 2.67 12.89 -4.20
N ILE A 134 2.36 13.14 -5.47
CA ILE A 134 2.57 14.42 -6.13
C ILE A 134 1.53 15.45 -5.66
N SER A 135 0.28 15.02 -5.54
CA SER A 135 -0.86 15.86 -5.16
C SER A 135 -1.09 15.92 -3.64
N LYS A 136 -0.10 15.51 -2.84
CA LYS A 136 -0.20 15.40 -1.38
C LYS A 136 -0.83 16.64 -0.73
N ASN A 137 -0.48 17.83 -1.19
CA ASN A 137 -1.03 19.06 -0.65
C ASN A 137 -2.54 19.19 -0.97
N ARG A 138 -2.96 18.81 -2.15
CA ARG A 138 -4.34 18.91 -2.59
C ARG A 138 -5.27 17.95 -1.85
N ILE A 139 -4.83 16.71 -1.66
CA ILE A 139 -5.59 15.68 -0.91
C ILE A 139 -5.63 16.04 0.58
N VAL A 140 -4.52 16.53 1.15
CA VAL A 140 -4.48 16.98 2.54
C VAL A 140 -5.39 18.20 2.75
N GLU A 141 -5.46 19.11 1.79
CA GLU A 141 -6.37 20.26 1.85
C GLU A 141 -7.85 19.84 1.74
N GLU A 142 -8.19 18.91 0.84
CA GLU A 142 -9.56 18.38 0.74
C GLU A 142 -9.97 17.68 2.04
N PHE A 143 -9.13 16.79 2.59
CA PHE A 143 -9.40 16.13 3.86
C PHE A 143 -9.45 17.07 5.05
N ALA A 144 -8.56 18.07 5.09
CA ALA A 144 -8.58 19.07 6.15
C ALA A 144 -9.87 19.89 6.08
N THR A 145 -10.31 20.24 4.88
CA THR A 145 -11.55 21.01 4.66
C THR A 145 -12.78 20.19 5.04
N GLU A 146 -12.82 18.91 4.66
CA GLU A 146 -13.93 18.00 5.01
C GLU A 146 -14.01 17.77 6.52
N LYS A 147 -12.90 17.51 7.19
CA LYS A 147 -12.84 17.39 8.65
C LYS A 147 -13.18 18.67 9.40
N ILE A 148 -12.79 19.82 8.86
CA ILE A 148 -13.14 21.12 9.46
C ILE A 148 -14.63 21.39 9.32
N LEU A 149 -15.24 21.04 8.17
CA LEU A 149 -16.68 21.16 7.94
C LEU A 149 -17.47 20.23 8.86
N GLU A 150 -17.08 18.95 8.94
CA GLU A 150 -17.71 17.97 9.82
C GLU A 150 -17.66 18.42 11.29
N LYS A 151 -16.50 18.87 11.76
CA LYS A 151 -16.34 19.38 13.11
C LYS A 151 -17.10 20.67 13.37
N SER A 152 -17.17 21.56 12.36
CA SER A 152 -17.97 22.79 12.45
C SER A 152 -19.47 22.49 12.54
N ASP A 153 -19.95 21.47 11.88
CA ASP A 153 -21.36 21.08 11.93
C ASP A 153 -21.71 20.38 13.25
N GLU A 154 -20.81 19.53 13.79
CA GLU A 154 -20.93 18.98 15.14
C GLU A 154 -20.96 20.07 16.23
N GLU A 155 -20.06 21.06 16.12
CA GLU A 155 -20.04 22.19 17.06
C GLU A 155 -21.30 23.06 16.95
N LYS A 156 -21.82 23.29 15.74
CA LYS A 156 -23.10 24.00 15.53
C LYS A 156 -24.28 23.25 16.12
N GLU A 157 -24.34 21.92 15.99
CA GLU A 157 -25.37 21.11 16.62
C GLU A 157 -25.26 21.13 18.15
N ALA A 158 -24.04 21.01 18.68
CA ALA A 158 -23.81 21.10 20.11
C ALA A 158 -24.22 22.48 20.69
N ILE A 159 -23.90 23.57 19.98
CA ILE A 159 -24.29 24.92 20.36
C ILE A 159 -25.84 25.07 20.27
N LYS A 160 -26.47 24.51 19.24
CA LYS A 160 -27.94 24.51 19.14
C LYS A 160 -28.58 23.78 20.31
N LEU A 161 -28.08 22.56 20.65
CA LEU A 161 -28.57 21.77 21.76
C LEU A 161 -28.41 22.51 23.10
N ALA A 162 -27.24 23.09 23.35
CA ALA A 162 -27.01 23.89 24.57
C ALA A 162 -27.92 25.12 24.65
N LEU A 163 -28.14 25.81 23.52
CA LEU A 163 -29.09 26.92 23.46
C LEU A 163 -30.55 26.46 23.64
N TYR A 164 -30.91 25.24 23.24
CA TYR A 164 -32.25 24.71 23.45
C TYR A 164 -32.46 24.33 24.91
N ASP A 165 -31.47 23.75 25.56
CA ASP A 165 -31.53 23.36 26.99
C ASP A 165 -31.64 24.61 27.91
N GLU A 166 -30.90 25.67 27.55
CA GLU A 166 -30.90 26.93 28.33
C GLU A 166 -32.23 27.73 28.21
N VAL A 167 -33.03 27.47 27.17
CA VAL A 167 -34.33 28.12 26.95
C VAL A 167 -35.49 27.43 27.70
N ASP A 168 -35.37 26.17 28.00
CA ASP A 168 -36.36 25.47 28.82
C ASP A 168 -36.16 25.70 30.32
N ASP A 169 -35.09 26.41 30.73
CA ASP A 169 -34.85 26.88 32.08
C ASP A 169 -35.83 28.06 32.39
N PRO A 170 -36.70 27.93 33.38
CA PRO A 170 -37.66 28.95 33.76
C PRO A 170 -37.03 30.26 34.26
N SER A 171 -35.71 30.27 34.52
CA SER A 171 -34.94 31.42 34.93
C SER A 171 -34.50 32.34 33.78
N VAL A 172 -34.60 31.85 32.53
CA VAL A 172 -34.17 32.61 31.33
C VAL A 172 -35.16 33.70 30.99
N SER A 173 -34.69 34.92 30.84
CA SER A 173 -35.53 36.10 30.59
C SER A 173 -36.33 36.00 29.27
N ASN A 174 -37.53 36.55 29.27
CA ASN A 174 -38.39 36.56 28.08
C ASN A 174 -37.72 37.19 26.84
N GLU A 175 -36.75 38.07 27.03
CA GLU A 175 -35.96 38.67 25.92
C GLU A 175 -35.12 37.63 25.16
N VAL A 176 -34.56 36.63 25.81
CA VAL A 176 -33.78 35.55 25.20
C VAL A 176 -34.72 34.60 24.44
N ARG A 177 -35.91 34.35 24.96
CA ARG A 177 -36.95 33.57 24.27
C ARG A 177 -37.42 34.25 22.99
N ASP A 178 -37.66 35.55 23.01
CA ASP A 178 -38.09 36.30 21.84
C ASP A 178 -37.00 36.44 20.79
N ALA A 179 -35.74 36.57 21.16
CA ALA A 179 -34.62 36.59 20.26
C ALA A 179 -34.48 35.28 19.49
N LYS A 180 -34.80 34.15 20.12
CA LYS A 180 -34.70 32.83 19.54
C LYS A 180 -35.86 32.46 18.59
N GLN A 181 -37.04 33.02 18.78
CA GLN A 181 -38.15 32.87 17.84
C GLN A 181 -37.96 33.65 16.54
N ARG A 182 -36.99 34.55 16.48
CA ARG A 182 -36.66 35.40 15.31
C ARG A 182 -35.49 34.86 14.48
N CYS A 183 -34.80 33.83 14.91
CA CYS A 183 -33.77 33.08 14.16
C CYS A 183 -34.32 31.79 13.60
#